data_7c6d7dddb91ad2fa4201a62a49c40faf
#
_entry.id   7c6d7dddb91ad2fa4201a62a49c40faf
#
_cell.length_a   1.000
_cell.length_b   1.000
_cell.length_c   1.000
_cell.angle_alpha   90.00
_cell.angle_beta   90.00
_cell.angle_gamma   90.00
#
_symmetry.space_group_name_H-M   'P 1'
#
loop_
_entity.id
_entity.type
_entity.pdbx_description
1 polymer ?
#
loop_
_entity_poly.entity_id
_entity_poly.type
_entity_poly.pdbx_seq_one_letter_code
_entity_poly.pdbx_strand_id
1 'polypeptide(L)'
;MDAIDKKIISILQQDARTPLKKIAAEVFLTSPAVSARIERLEAEGILTGFHASVNPIKLGYHIKAYISLEISPAQKPEVYPFLRAHPNVLECDCVTGNYSVLLKVAFPSTMELDEFIGKLQHFGKTSTMIVFSTIVENRGVVPE
;
A
#
# COMPACT_ATOMS: atom_id res chain seq x y z
N MET A 1 7.39 6.28 -21.94
CA MET A 1 6.35 5.22 -21.79
C MET A 1 5.43 5.30 -22.99
N ASP A 2 5.28 4.21 -23.76
CA ASP A 2 4.43 4.12 -24.95
C ASP A 2 3.11 3.36 -24.64
N ALA A 3 2.23 3.22 -25.64
CA ALA A 3 0.95 2.53 -25.48
C ALA A 3 1.11 1.05 -25.12
N ILE A 4 2.19 0.41 -25.54
CA ILE A 4 2.50 -0.98 -25.21
C ILE A 4 2.89 -1.09 -23.72
N ASP A 5 3.72 -0.19 -23.23
CA ASP A 5 4.08 -0.12 -21.81
C ASP A 5 2.84 0.04 -20.92
N LYS A 6 1.95 0.97 -21.29
CA LYS A 6 0.67 1.17 -20.57
C LYS A 6 -0.19 -0.09 -20.55
N LYS A 7 -0.24 -0.82 -21.65
CA LYS A 7 -0.98 -2.08 -21.73
C LYS A 7 -0.34 -3.16 -20.85
N ILE A 8 0.98 -3.29 -20.86
CA ILE A 8 1.73 -4.22 -19.99
C ILE A 8 1.43 -3.91 -18.51
N ILE A 9 1.53 -2.64 -18.11
CA ILE A 9 1.23 -2.19 -16.74
C ILE A 9 -0.20 -2.57 -16.35
N SER A 10 -1.19 -2.30 -17.23
CA SER A 10 -2.59 -2.61 -16.96
C SER A 10 -2.83 -4.11 -16.74
N ILE A 11 -2.17 -4.98 -17.52
CA ILE A 11 -2.24 -6.43 -17.36
C ILE A 11 -1.65 -6.83 -16.01
N LEU A 12 -0.45 -6.34 -15.68
CA LEU A 12 0.24 -6.68 -14.45
C LEU A 12 -0.45 -6.13 -13.18
N GLN A 13 -1.15 -5.01 -13.28
CA GLN A 13 -1.99 -4.49 -12.18
C GLN A 13 -3.22 -5.37 -11.91
N GLN A 14 -3.75 -6.06 -12.92
CA GLN A 14 -4.86 -6.99 -12.75
C GLN A 14 -4.40 -8.35 -12.23
N ASP A 15 -3.31 -8.87 -12.79
CA ASP A 15 -2.70 -10.13 -12.38
C ASP A 15 -1.18 -10.08 -12.61
N ALA A 16 -0.46 -9.82 -11.52
CA ALA A 16 1.00 -9.76 -11.52
C ALA A 16 1.68 -11.11 -11.89
N ARG A 17 0.94 -12.22 -11.89
CA ARG A 17 1.42 -13.55 -12.27
C ARG A 17 1.12 -13.92 -13.72
N THR A 18 0.58 -13.00 -14.52
CA THR A 18 0.32 -13.25 -15.93
C THR A 18 1.62 -13.69 -16.63
N PRO A 19 1.65 -14.87 -17.28
CA PRO A 19 2.84 -15.35 -17.95
C PRO A 19 3.30 -14.41 -19.07
N LEU A 20 4.61 -14.23 -19.24
CA LEU A 20 5.20 -13.38 -20.29
C LEU A 20 4.64 -13.72 -21.68
N LYS A 21 4.46 -15.02 -21.98
CA LYS A 21 3.90 -15.48 -23.25
C LYS A 21 2.48 -14.94 -23.49
N LYS A 22 1.67 -14.87 -22.44
CA LYS A 22 0.30 -14.31 -22.54
C LYS A 22 0.35 -12.80 -22.75
N ILE A 23 1.18 -12.08 -22.00
CA ILE A 23 1.38 -10.63 -22.20
C ILE A 23 1.85 -10.36 -23.62
N ALA A 24 2.87 -11.11 -24.09
CA ALA A 24 3.44 -10.98 -25.42
C ALA A 24 2.38 -11.13 -26.53
N ALA A 25 1.48 -12.08 -26.40
CA ALA A 25 0.38 -12.28 -27.34
C ALA A 25 -0.60 -11.09 -27.34
N GLU A 26 -0.91 -10.51 -26.17
CA GLU A 26 -1.83 -9.37 -26.04
C GLU A 26 -1.26 -8.05 -26.56
N VAL A 27 0.08 -7.90 -26.54
CA VAL A 27 0.76 -6.68 -27.01
C VAL A 27 1.49 -6.85 -28.34
N PHE A 28 1.32 -8.01 -29.01
CA PHE A 28 1.93 -8.35 -30.30
C PHE A 28 3.44 -8.22 -30.31
N LEU A 29 4.11 -8.70 -29.25
CA LEU A 29 5.55 -8.75 -29.09
C LEU A 29 6.02 -10.18 -28.78
N THR A 30 7.36 -10.37 -28.74
CA THR A 30 7.98 -11.59 -28.22
C THR A 30 8.12 -11.54 -26.69
N SER A 31 8.17 -12.71 -26.03
CA SER A 31 8.39 -12.77 -24.58
C SER A 31 9.67 -12.06 -24.11
N PRO A 32 10.83 -12.19 -24.79
CA PRO A 32 12.01 -11.41 -24.43
C PRO A 32 11.82 -9.90 -24.55
N ALA A 33 11.09 -9.43 -25.57
CA ALA A 33 10.79 -8.00 -25.72
C ALA A 33 9.89 -7.46 -24.58
N VAL A 34 8.93 -8.26 -24.13
CA VAL A 34 8.09 -7.93 -22.97
C VAL A 34 8.94 -7.90 -21.69
N SER A 35 9.80 -8.91 -21.48
CA SER A 35 10.71 -8.96 -20.32
C SER A 35 11.59 -7.71 -20.24
N ALA A 36 12.24 -7.34 -21.34
CA ALA A 36 13.08 -6.15 -21.41
C ALA A 36 12.31 -4.84 -21.09
N ARG A 37 11.04 -4.76 -21.52
CA ARG A 37 10.18 -3.61 -21.16
C ARG A 37 9.83 -3.57 -19.68
N ILE A 38 9.48 -4.70 -19.08
CA ILE A 38 9.19 -4.80 -17.65
C ILE A 38 10.43 -4.41 -16.84
N GLU A 39 11.60 -4.96 -17.16
CA GLU A 39 12.87 -4.62 -16.49
C GLU A 39 13.20 -3.13 -16.58
N ARG A 40 12.95 -2.51 -17.74
CA ARG A 40 13.11 -1.06 -17.89
C ARG A 40 12.10 -0.29 -17.02
N LEU A 41 10.82 -0.67 -16.99
CA LEU A 41 9.79 -0.02 -16.17
C LEU A 41 10.10 -0.14 -14.68
N GLU A 42 10.70 -1.25 -14.23
CA GLU A 42 11.21 -1.41 -12.87
C GLU A 42 12.42 -0.50 -12.62
N ALA A 43 13.39 -0.46 -13.52
CA ALA A 43 14.57 0.40 -13.41
C ALA A 43 14.22 1.89 -13.39
N GLU A 44 13.17 2.31 -14.11
CA GLU A 44 12.64 3.67 -14.12
C GLU A 44 11.75 3.96 -12.87
N GLY A 45 11.51 2.97 -12.01
CA GLY A 45 10.65 3.11 -10.83
C GLY A 45 9.15 3.28 -11.13
N ILE A 46 8.72 2.96 -12.35
CA ILE A 46 7.30 2.98 -12.75
C ILE A 46 6.59 1.74 -12.19
N LEU A 47 7.21 0.58 -12.31
CA LEU A 47 6.82 -0.63 -11.60
C LEU A 47 7.66 -0.71 -10.31
N THR A 48 7.01 -0.60 -9.16
CA THR A 48 7.67 -0.54 -7.84
C THR A 48 7.74 -1.90 -7.15
N GLY A 49 7.14 -2.92 -7.74
CA GLY A 49 7.17 -4.28 -7.22
C GLY A 49 5.96 -5.11 -7.62
N PHE A 50 6.01 -6.39 -7.26
CA PHE A 50 4.95 -7.38 -7.50
C PHE A 50 4.57 -7.98 -6.16
N HIS A 51 3.34 -7.76 -5.71
CA HIS A 51 2.90 -8.17 -4.38
C HIS A 51 1.63 -9.02 -4.45
N ALA A 52 1.57 -10.05 -3.61
CA ALA A 52 0.36 -10.83 -3.44
C ALA A 52 -0.67 -10.05 -2.62
N SER A 53 -1.90 -10.00 -3.11
CA SER A 53 -3.04 -9.53 -2.32
C SER A 53 -3.54 -10.66 -1.42
N VAL A 54 -3.71 -10.39 -0.14
CA VAL A 54 -4.18 -11.38 0.84
C VAL A 54 -5.44 -10.88 1.54
N ASN A 55 -6.28 -11.82 1.99
CA ASN A 55 -7.43 -11.49 2.81
C ASN A 55 -7.01 -11.41 4.30
N PRO A 56 -6.96 -10.21 4.89
CA PRO A 56 -6.48 -10.05 6.27
C PRO A 56 -7.36 -10.78 7.30
N ILE A 57 -8.68 -10.85 7.08
CA ILE A 57 -9.60 -11.57 7.97
C ILE A 57 -9.25 -13.06 8.04
N LYS A 58 -8.91 -13.67 6.89
CA LYS A 58 -8.47 -15.07 6.81
C LYS A 58 -7.14 -15.32 7.51
N LEU A 59 -6.34 -14.28 7.68
CA LEU A 59 -5.06 -14.30 8.42
C LEU A 59 -5.23 -13.92 9.90
N GLY A 60 -6.47 -13.75 10.38
CA GLY A 60 -6.74 -13.42 11.78
C GLY A 60 -6.77 -11.93 12.13
N TYR A 61 -6.63 -11.03 11.15
CA TYR A 61 -6.70 -9.58 11.34
C TYR A 61 -8.14 -9.10 11.12
N HIS A 62 -8.92 -9.07 12.19
CA HIS A 62 -10.35 -8.79 12.11
C HIS A 62 -10.69 -7.30 12.17
N ILE A 63 -9.76 -6.46 12.63
CA ILE A 63 -9.95 -5.03 12.78
C ILE A 63 -9.05 -4.29 11.81
N LYS A 64 -9.63 -3.54 10.89
CA LYS A 64 -8.97 -2.54 10.06
C LYS A 64 -9.39 -1.15 10.53
N ALA A 65 -8.43 -0.24 10.69
CA ALA A 65 -8.71 1.11 11.14
C ALA A 65 -7.83 2.13 10.43
N TYR A 66 -8.31 3.37 10.40
CA TYR A 66 -7.50 4.55 10.06
C TYR A 66 -7.28 5.36 11.32
N ILE A 67 -6.03 5.74 11.56
CA ILE A 67 -5.65 6.55 12.73
C ILE A 67 -4.98 7.82 12.24
N SER A 68 -5.56 8.95 12.59
CA SER A 68 -4.92 10.25 12.42
C SER A 68 -4.09 10.56 13.65
N LEU A 69 -2.85 11.01 13.47
CA LEU A 69 -1.92 11.36 14.53
C LEU A 69 -1.40 12.79 14.32
N GLU A 70 -1.51 13.60 15.37
CA GLU A 70 -0.93 14.96 15.40
C GLU A 70 0.46 14.88 16.03
N ILE A 71 1.48 15.29 15.27
CA ILE A 71 2.87 15.41 15.77
C ILE A 71 3.48 16.72 15.34
N SER A 72 4.43 17.22 16.13
CA SER A 72 5.27 18.35 15.74
C SER A 72 6.39 17.90 14.78
N PRO A 73 6.95 18.81 13.98
CA PRO A 73 8.11 18.50 13.13
C PRO A 73 9.31 17.93 13.90
N ALA A 74 9.52 18.37 15.15
CA ALA A 74 10.61 17.91 16.01
C ALA A 74 10.47 16.43 16.42
N GLN A 75 9.26 15.87 16.41
CA GLN A 75 8.98 14.47 16.77
C GLN A 75 9.17 13.48 15.61
N LYS A 76 9.25 13.96 14.37
CA LYS A 76 9.39 13.09 13.18
C LYS A 76 10.55 12.10 13.27
N PRO A 77 11.77 12.48 13.73
CA PRO A 77 12.89 11.54 13.83
C PRO A 77 12.65 10.38 14.79
N GLU A 78 11.77 10.52 15.76
CA GLU A 78 11.39 9.47 16.71
C GLU A 78 10.18 8.65 16.20
N VAL A 79 9.15 9.34 15.70
CA VAL A 79 7.88 8.73 15.32
C VAL A 79 8.00 7.90 14.04
N TYR A 80 8.66 8.40 13.00
CA TYR A 80 8.71 7.72 11.72
C TYR A 80 9.39 6.35 11.77
N PRO A 81 10.55 6.17 12.45
CA PRO A 81 11.13 4.85 12.62
C PRO A 81 10.21 3.88 13.40
N PHE A 82 9.53 4.37 14.45
CA PHE A 82 8.56 3.59 15.21
C PHE A 82 7.42 3.06 14.29
N LEU A 83 6.84 3.94 13.46
CA LEU A 83 5.76 3.55 12.55
C LEU A 83 6.23 2.58 11.48
N ARG A 84 7.42 2.80 10.89
CA ARG A 84 8.00 1.89 9.88
C ARG A 84 8.29 0.50 10.43
N ALA A 85 8.69 0.40 11.69
CA ALA A 85 9.02 -0.88 12.32
C ALA A 85 7.79 -1.66 12.78
N HIS A 86 6.61 -1.01 12.90
CA HIS A 86 5.44 -1.67 13.47
C HIS A 86 4.70 -2.51 12.41
N PRO A 87 4.62 -3.85 12.58
CA PRO A 87 4.10 -4.74 11.53
C PRO A 87 2.60 -4.55 11.25
N ASN A 88 1.84 -4.00 12.18
CA ASN A 88 0.41 -3.74 12.02
C ASN A 88 0.10 -2.43 11.30
N VAL A 89 1.12 -1.59 11.04
CA VAL A 89 0.99 -0.40 10.19
C VAL A 89 1.15 -0.83 8.74
N LEU A 90 0.07 -0.78 7.98
CA LEU A 90 0.04 -1.20 6.58
C LEU A 90 0.45 -0.07 5.63
N GLU A 91 0.01 1.14 5.93
CA GLU A 91 0.29 2.36 5.18
C GLU A 91 0.41 3.53 6.15
N CYS A 92 1.22 4.51 5.81
CA CYS A 92 1.39 5.72 6.60
C CYS A 92 1.72 6.89 5.68
N ASP A 93 0.86 7.89 5.66
CA ASP A 93 1.01 9.08 4.85
C ASP A 93 1.12 10.34 5.71
N CYS A 94 1.95 11.29 5.27
CA CYS A 94 1.90 12.66 5.75
C CYS A 94 0.77 13.37 5.01
N VAL A 95 -0.09 14.03 5.73
CA VAL A 95 -1.30 14.67 5.19
C VAL A 95 -1.39 16.13 5.63
N THR A 96 -2.17 16.91 4.89
CA THR A 96 -2.53 18.28 5.26
C THR A 96 -3.70 18.28 6.25
N GLY A 97 -3.89 19.37 6.99
CA GLY A 97 -4.99 19.54 7.95
C GLY A 97 -4.53 19.52 9.41
N ASN A 98 -5.45 19.27 10.31
CA ASN A 98 -5.19 19.33 11.76
C ASN A 98 -4.30 18.17 12.27
N TYR A 99 -4.26 17.05 11.54
CA TYR A 99 -3.41 15.92 11.81
C TYR A 99 -2.31 15.81 10.75
N SER A 100 -1.09 15.52 11.20
CA SER A 100 0.07 15.46 10.30
C SER A 100 0.25 14.13 9.62
N VAL A 101 -0.25 13.05 10.22
CA VAL A 101 -0.02 11.66 9.79
C VAL A 101 -1.33 10.90 9.78
N LEU A 102 -1.54 10.14 8.72
CA LEU A 102 -2.65 9.20 8.57
C LEU A 102 -2.11 7.79 8.42
N LEU A 103 -2.53 6.91 9.32
CA LEU A 103 -2.15 5.50 9.31
C LEU A 103 -3.32 4.62 8.89
N LYS A 104 -3.02 3.59 8.12
CA LYS A 104 -3.91 2.44 7.91
C LYS A 104 -3.32 1.26 8.65
N VAL A 105 -4.08 0.67 9.54
CA VAL A 105 -3.63 -0.40 10.44
C VAL A 105 -4.55 -1.61 10.38
N ALA A 106 -4.01 -2.78 10.74
CA ALA A 106 -4.78 -4.00 10.92
C ALA A 106 -4.36 -4.71 12.21
N PHE A 107 -5.35 -5.11 13.01
CA PHE A 107 -5.16 -5.80 14.28
C PHE A 107 -6.07 -7.01 14.41
N PRO A 108 -5.68 -8.05 15.17
CA PRO A 108 -6.53 -9.19 15.45
C PRO A 108 -7.78 -8.82 16.25
N SER A 109 -7.66 -7.88 17.20
CA SER A 109 -8.74 -7.47 18.09
C SER A 109 -8.72 -5.97 18.39
N THR A 110 -9.81 -5.47 18.95
CA THR A 110 -9.91 -4.09 19.43
C THR A 110 -9.00 -3.84 20.63
N MET A 111 -8.66 -4.86 21.42
CA MET A 111 -7.75 -4.74 22.56
C MET A 111 -6.34 -4.40 22.12
N GLU A 112 -5.81 -5.10 21.12
CA GLU A 112 -4.49 -4.81 20.55
C GLU A 112 -4.44 -3.46 19.81
N LEU A 113 -5.56 -3.09 19.15
CA LEU A 113 -5.70 -1.75 18.57
C LEU A 113 -5.62 -0.67 19.64
N ASP A 114 -6.32 -0.83 20.75
CA ASP A 114 -6.31 0.12 21.89
C ASP A 114 -4.89 0.26 22.48
N GLU A 115 -4.19 -0.85 22.65
CA GLU A 115 -2.79 -0.87 23.12
C GLU A 115 -1.87 -0.07 22.19
N PHE A 116 -2.05 -0.23 20.87
CA PHE A 116 -1.30 0.53 19.88
C PHE A 116 -1.64 2.02 19.91
N ILE A 117 -2.91 2.37 20.02
CA ILE A 117 -3.36 3.76 20.15
C ILE A 117 -2.72 4.39 21.39
N GLY A 118 -2.68 3.68 22.52
CA GLY A 118 -1.99 4.14 23.73
C GLY A 118 -0.53 4.50 23.49
N LYS A 119 0.19 3.72 22.69
CA LYS A 119 1.57 4.02 22.29
C LYS A 119 1.66 5.28 21.42
N LEU A 120 0.74 5.45 20.48
CA LEU A 120 0.69 6.64 19.63
C LEU A 120 0.39 7.91 20.43
N GLN A 121 -0.43 7.82 21.47
CA GLN A 121 -0.79 8.95 22.32
C GLN A 121 0.37 9.53 23.13
N HIS A 122 1.49 8.79 23.28
CA HIS A 122 2.74 9.34 23.80
C HIS A 122 3.34 10.40 22.87
N PHE A 123 3.06 10.33 21.57
CA PHE A 123 3.58 11.28 20.58
C PHE A 123 2.65 12.46 20.36
N GLY A 124 1.34 12.25 20.44
CA GLY A 124 0.38 13.31 20.19
C GLY A 124 -1.07 12.84 20.19
N LYS A 125 -1.95 13.75 19.83
CA LYS A 125 -3.39 13.50 19.75
C LYS A 125 -3.72 12.55 18.61
N THR A 126 -4.61 11.60 18.87
CA THR A 126 -5.08 10.61 17.89
C THR A 126 -6.57 10.72 17.65
N SER A 127 -6.99 10.34 16.45
CA SER A 127 -8.40 10.10 16.09
C SER A 127 -8.46 8.80 15.30
N THR A 128 -9.29 7.86 15.75
CA THR A 128 -9.38 6.52 15.17
C THR A 128 -10.74 6.29 14.52
N MET A 129 -10.72 5.75 13.30
CA MET A 129 -11.90 5.32 12.57
C MET A 129 -11.78 3.83 12.27
N ILE A 130 -12.67 3.01 12.82
CA ILE A 130 -12.73 1.58 12.51
C ILE A 130 -13.50 1.40 11.20
N VAL A 131 -12.96 0.60 10.30
CA VAL A 131 -13.57 0.28 9.02
C VAL A 131 -14.59 -0.83 9.21
N PHE A 132 -15.87 -0.55 8.91
CA PHE A 132 -16.92 -1.55 8.91
C PHE A 132 -16.90 -2.44 7.66
N SER A 133 -16.68 -1.81 6.50
CA SER A 133 -16.60 -2.51 5.21
C SER A 133 -15.75 -1.73 4.23
N THR A 134 -15.17 -2.41 3.26
CA THR A 134 -14.40 -1.80 2.16
C THR A 134 -15.22 -1.90 0.89
N ILE A 135 -15.59 -0.75 0.33
CA ILE A 135 -16.43 -0.67 -0.88
C ILE A 135 -15.58 -0.84 -2.14
N VAL A 136 -14.37 -0.28 -2.13
CA VAL A 136 -13.39 -0.41 -3.22
C VAL A 136 -12.07 -0.87 -2.60
N GLU A 137 -11.64 -2.07 -2.97
CA GLU A 137 -10.32 -2.57 -2.58
C GLU A 137 -9.21 -1.77 -3.27
N ASN A 138 -8.00 -1.85 -2.69
CA ASN A 138 -6.85 -1.17 -3.29
C ASN A 138 -6.63 -1.65 -4.73
N ARG A 139 -6.64 -0.72 -5.66
CA ARG A 139 -6.39 -0.95 -7.08
C ARG A 139 -5.41 0.09 -7.62
N GLY A 140 -4.64 -0.27 -8.63
CA GLY A 140 -3.69 0.64 -9.26
C GLY A 140 -4.36 1.80 -10.00
N VAL A 141 -3.56 2.80 -10.32
CA VAL A 141 -3.97 3.92 -11.19
C VAL A 141 -4.01 3.46 -12.64
N VAL A 142 -4.92 4.03 -13.44
CA VAL A 142 -4.99 3.76 -14.88
C VAL A 142 -3.84 4.52 -15.57
N PRO A 143 -2.96 3.85 -16.33
CA PRO A 143 -1.93 4.55 -17.09
C PRO A 143 -2.55 5.40 -18.21
N GLU A 144 -2.32 6.70 -18.17
CA GLU A 144 -2.77 7.66 -19.21
C GLU A 144 -1.75 7.84 -20.33
#